data_f475254872ce1d3408f324cc5a36e4d2
#
_entry.id   f475254872ce1d3408f324cc5a36e4d2
#
_cell.length_a   1.000
_cell.length_b   1.000
_cell.length_c   1.000
_cell.angle_alpha   90.00
_cell.angle_beta   90.00
_cell.angle_gamma   90.00
#
_symmetry.space_group_name_H-M   'P 1'
#
loop_
_entity.id
_entity.type
_entity.pdbx_description
1 polymer ?
#
loop_
_entity_poly.entity_id
_entity_poly.type
_entity_poly.pdbx_seq_one_letter_code
_entity_poly.pdbx_strand_id
1 'polypeptide(L)'
;MLRLLAGIVFLGFSANASAELTPAELLPRIRNQMTDTLARLPNYTCQETIQRKVKRPGAAQFEIADLVRLEVSYVGGRELFAWPGSPRFEEKGIQEFVPAGSIGSGNFGGFARQVFTSGAPVFTWTGQYARNGRTQVDFAFRVAREASTYRLNHDGTLATVAYRGSFSADAETYDVIDLDVEAENIPPQLEFFQARERIEYSRSHLSDSDYLLPKTSETTLYETSGEIDQNHIVFDGCHEYRGESTISFSDPESGPARNVAAAGPKTLPPGIALHLRTLTPIERGVTAIGDTVSAVIEERVQKPAIPAGAKSTMRIVRMQPYQIGNQPGFLIEFQLLSVEAGGQKYDAHGSLEGAKGPNASKSDRKGRVAFAGSKPVGAGLRLTWRTTDSR
;
A
#
# COMPACT_ATOMS: atom_id res chain seq x y z
N MET A 1 53.52 -19.82 -70.81
CA MET A 1 52.08 -19.70 -70.51
C MET A 1 51.78 -20.34 -69.16
N LEU A 2 51.73 -19.56 -68.08
CA LEU A 2 51.58 -20.04 -66.72
C LEU A 2 50.13 -19.67 -66.27
N ARG A 3 49.29 -20.66 -65.98
CA ARG A 3 47.91 -20.45 -65.49
C ARG A 3 47.92 -20.49 -63.98
N LEU A 4 47.66 -19.34 -63.34
CA LEU A 4 47.36 -19.27 -61.92
C LEU A 4 45.91 -19.72 -61.70
N LEU A 5 45.71 -20.72 -60.87
CA LEU A 5 44.41 -21.11 -60.31
C LEU A 5 44.23 -20.35 -58.96
N ALA A 6 43.28 -19.44 -58.91
CA ALA A 6 42.87 -18.79 -57.65
C ALA A 6 41.84 -19.66 -56.97
N GLY A 7 42.22 -20.27 -55.84
CA GLY A 7 41.31 -21.00 -54.97
C GLY A 7 40.52 -20.01 -54.10
N ILE A 8 39.19 -19.98 -54.23
CA ILE A 8 38.27 -19.24 -53.36
C ILE A 8 37.98 -20.12 -52.15
N VAL A 9 38.46 -19.73 -50.98
CA VAL A 9 38.11 -20.32 -49.68
C VAL A 9 36.81 -19.71 -49.21
N PHE A 10 35.71 -20.47 -49.23
CA PHE A 10 34.46 -20.11 -48.59
C PHE A 10 34.58 -20.38 -47.09
N LEU A 11 34.76 -19.34 -46.30
CA LEU A 11 34.56 -19.37 -44.85
C LEU A 11 33.06 -19.44 -44.57
N GLY A 12 32.56 -20.62 -44.29
CA GLY A 12 31.21 -20.82 -43.82
C GLY A 12 31.05 -20.26 -42.41
N PHE A 13 30.39 -19.13 -42.30
CA PHE A 13 29.86 -18.65 -41.03
C PHE A 13 28.70 -19.56 -40.62
N SER A 14 28.95 -20.50 -39.72
CA SER A 14 27.88 -21.21 -39.03
C SER A 14 27.25 -20.26 -38.02
N ALA A 15 26.14 -19.61 -38.40
CA ALA A 15 25.28 -18.93 -37.45
C ALA A 15 24.71 -20.02 -36.54
N ASN A 16 25.17 -20.13 -35.29
CA ASN A 16 24.49 -20.87 -34.25
C ASN A 16 23.16 -20.20 -34.01
N ALA A 17 22.10 -20.58 -34.69
CA ALA A 17 20.74 -20.26 -34.32
C ALA A 17 20.49 -20.96 -32.96
N SER A 18 20.54 -20.25 -31.87
CA SER A 18 20.02 -20.72 -30.60
C SER A 18 18.58 -21.20 -30.87
N ALA A 19 18.27 -22.45 -30.64
CA ALA A 19 16.93 -22.96 -30.80
C ALA A 19 15.99 -22.16 -29.88
N GLU A 20 15.02 -21.49 -30.46
CA GLU A 20 14.02 -20.73 -29.74
C GLU A 20 13.19 -21.70 -28.89
N LEU A 21 13.08 -21.42 -27.58
CA LEU A 21 12.38 -22.29 -26.65
C LEU A 21 10.87 -22.36 -27.01
N THR A 22 10.32 -23.55 -26.92
CA THR A 22 8.87 -23.75 -27.11
C THR A 22 8.07 -23.23 -25.92
N PRO A 23 6.77 -22.91 -26.10
CA PRO A 23 5.91 -22.53 -24.98
C PRO A 23 5.87 -23.56 -23.84
N ALA A 24 5.97 -24.85 -24.18
CA ALA A 24 6.00 -25.94 -23.21
C ALA A 24 7.28 -25.94 -22.36
N GLU A 25 8.38 -25.37 -22.85
CA GLU A 25 9.64 -25.21 -22.13
C GLU A 25 9.72 -23.88 -21.38
N LEU A 26 9.12 -22.81 -21.92
CA LEU A 26 9.11 -21.47 -21.32
C LEU A 26 8.27 -21.42 -20.04
N LEU A 27 7.04 -21.90 -20.07
CA LEU A 27 6.13 -21.82 -18.93
C LEU A 27 6.69 -22.44 -17.64
N PRO A 28 7.28 -23.65 -17.64
CA PRO A 28 7.93 -24.21 -16.44
C PRO A 28 9.09 -23.35 -15.93
N ARG A 29 9.89 -22.76 -16.82
CA ARG A 29 11.02 -21.89 -16.43
C ARG A 29 10.55 -20.62 -15.76
N ILE A 30 9.53 -19.95 -16.33
CA ILE A 30 8.92 -18.76 -15.74
C ILE A 30 8.32 -19.07 -14.36
N ARG A 31 7.59 -20.17 -14.25
CA ARG A 31 7.01 -20.62 -12.97
C ARG A 31 8.07 -20.92 -11.93
N ASN A 32 9.13 -21.64 -12.31
CA ASN A 32 10.25 -21.95 -11.42
C ASN A 32 10.96 -20.68 -10.97
N GLN A 33 11.25 -19.75 -11.90
CA GLN A 33 11.88 -18.47 -11.58
C GLN A 33 11.07 -17.67 -10.56
N MET A 34 9.75 -17.57 -10.74
CA MET A 34 8.88 -16.88 -9.78
C MET A 34 8.79 -17.63 -8.46
N THR A 35 8.67 -18.96 -8.49
CA THR A 35 8.64 -19.81 -7.29
C THR A 35 9.92 -19.66 -6.47
N ASP A 36 11.08 -19.69 -7.12
CA ASP A 36 12.38 -19.50 -6.48
C ASP A 36 12.53 -18.09 -5.91
N THR A 37 12.04 -17.09 -6.63
CA THR A 37 12.01 -15.71 -6.15
C THR A 37 11.18 -15.59 -4.86
N LEU A 38 9.94 -16.09 -4.89
CA LEU A 38 9.03 -16.05 -3.75
C LEU A 38 9.51 -16.88 -2.55
N ALA A 39 10.25 -17.96 -2.79
CA ALA A 39 10.81 -18.81 -1.74
C ALA A 39 12.01 -18.13 -1.03
N ARG A 40 12.78 -17.32 -1.76
CA ARG A 40 13.98 -16.64 -1.23
C ARG A 40 13.70 -15.24 -0.68
N LEU A 41 12.48 -14.69 -0.91
CA LEU A 41 12.12 -13.37 -0.39
C LEU A 41 12.25 -13.33 1.14
N PRO A 42 13.04 -12.41 1.70
CA PRO A 42 13.03 -12.16 3.14
C PRO A 42 11.68 -11.57 3.55
N ASN A 43 11.44 -11.47 4.84
CA ASN A 43 10.37 -10.58 5.31
C ASN A 43 10.74 -9.15 4.91
N TYR A 44 9.86 -8.46 4.22
CA TYR A 44 10.11 -7.11 3.75
C TYR A 44 8.88 -6.23 3.91
N THR A 45 9.11 -4.95 3.92
CA THR A 45 8.06 -3.93 3.97
C THR A 45 8.29 -2.90 2.89
N CYS A 46 7.21 -2.36 2.35
CA CYS A 46 7.21 -1.24 1.41
C CYS A 46 6.26 -0.16 1.89
N GLN A 47 6.51 1.08 1.52
CA GLN A 47 5.50 2.11 1.58
C GLN A 47 4.52 1.89 0.43
N GLU A 48 3.25 1.82 0.75
CA GLU A 48 2.14 1.68 -0.19
C GLU A 48 1.40 3.02 -0.29
N THR A 49 1.38 3.62 -1.48
CA THR A 49 0.61 4.83 -1.76
C THR A 49 -0.52 4.49 -2.72
N ILE A 50 -1.76 4.65 -2.27
CA ILE A 50 -2.98 4.33 -3.01
C ILE A 50 -3.67 5.63 -3.41
N GLN A 51 -3.75 5.93 -4.70
CA GLN A 51 -4.61 6.97 -5.22
C GLN A 51 -5.96 6.38 -5.56
N ARG A 52 -6.99 6.74 -4.79
CA ARG A 52 -8.36 6.29 -5.03
C ARG A 52 -9.10 7.29 -5.91
N LYS A 53 -9.74 6.79 -6.95
CA LYS A 53 -10.51 7.56 -7.91
C LYS A 53 -11.89 6.95 -8.05
N VAL A 54 -12.87 7.78 -8.29
CA VAL A 54 -14.25 7.38 -8.54
C VAL A 54 -14.76 8.05 -9.81
N LYS A 55 -15.49 7.29 -10.63
CA LYS A 55 -16.23 7.82 -11.76
C LYS A 55 -17.70 7.52 -11.56
N ARG A 56 -18.48 8.57 -11.28
CA ARG A 56 -19.91 8.45 -11.06
C ARG A 56 -20.66 8.21 -12.36
N PRO A 57 -21.86 7.61 -12.30
CA PRO A 57 -22.71 7.45 -13.48
C PRO A 57 -22.91 8.78 -14.22
N GLY A 58 -22.65 8.75 -15.55
CA GLY A 58 -22.76 9.94 -16.41
C GLY A 58 -21.57 10.92 -16.36
N ALA A 59 -20.60 10.73 -15.47
CA ALA A 59 -19.39 11.54 -15.46
C ALA A 59 -18.45 11.15 -16.62
N ALA A 60 -17.83 12.17 -17.24
CA ALA A 60 -16.87 11.94 -18.33
C ALA A 60 -15.52 11.43 -17.84
N GLN A 61 -15.09 11.83 -16.63
CA GLN A 61 -13.77 11.59 -16.09
C GLN A 61 -13.81 11.07 -14.66
N PHE A 62 -12.73 10.41 -14.25
CA PHE A 62 -12.49 10.06 -12.86
C PHE A 62 -12.19 11.30 -12.01
N GLU A 63 -12.71 11.32 -10.80
CA GLU A 63 -12.37 12.27 -9.75
C GLU A 63 -11.48 11.59 -8.72
N ILE A 64 -10.45 12.28 -8.24
CA ILE A 64 -9.65 11.79 -7.12
C ILE A 64 -10.49 11.92 -5.85
N ALA A 65 -10.79 10.79 -5.23
CA ALA A 65 -11.48 10.75 -3.94
C ALA A 65 -10.49 11.15 -2.83
N ASP A 66 -9.38 10.45 -2.73
CA ASP A 66 -8.29 10.71 -1.78
C ASP A 66 -6.99 9.99 -2.16
N LEU A 67 -5.98 10.18 -1.31
CA LEU A 67 -4.76 9.40 -1.25
C LEU A 67 -4.67 8.70 0.10
N VAL A 68 -4.23 7.45 0.10
CA VAL A 68 -3.95 6.67 1.32
C VAL A 68 -2.47 6.28 1.30
N ARG A 69 -1.80 6.41 2.44
CA ARG A 69 -0.41 5.96 2.61
C ARG A 69 -0.31 5.03 3.80
N LEU A 70 0.17 3.82 3.54
CA LEU A 70 0.37 2.78 4.53
C LEU A 70 1.78 2.20 4.38
N GLU A 71 2.22 1.46 5.36
CA GLU A 71 3.27 0.47 5.21
C GLU A 71 2.62 -0.89 5.07
N VAL A 72 3.05 -1.66 4.07
CA VAL A 72 2.62 -3.02 3.84
C VAL A 72 3.79 -3.96 4.03
N SER A 73 3.58 -5.06 4.73
CA SER A 73 4.56 -6.13 4.89
C SER A 73 3.96 -7.46 4.49
N TYR A 74 4.78 -8.35 3.95
CA TYR A 74 4.38 -9.71 3.64
C TYR A 74 5.11 -10.68 4.57
N VAL A 75 4.38 -11.24 5.52
CA VAL A 75 4.93 -12.12 6.55
C VAL A 75 4.08 -13.38 6.66
N GLY A 76 4.71 -14.55 6.62
CA GLY A 76 4.02 -15.83 6.80
C GLY A 76 2.89 -16.09 5.78
N GLY A 77 2.98 -15.55 4.58
CA GLY A 77 1.97 -15.71 3.53
C GLY A 77 0.78 -14.76 3.63
N ARG A 78 0.85 -13.73 4.48
CA ARG A 78 -0.21 -12.73 4.68
C ARG A 78 0.32 -11.31 4.54
N GLU A 79 -0.51 -10.43 4.04
CA GLU A 79 -0.28 -8.99 4.03
C GLU A 79 -0.65 -8.42 5.40
N LEU A 80 0.25 -7.63 5.96
CA LEU A 80 0.07 -6.90 7.20
C LEU A 80 0.22 -5.41 6.89
N PHE A 81 -0.63 -4.59 7.49
CA PHE A 81 -0.64 -3.15 7.26
C PHE A 81 -0.31 -2.39 8.53
N ALA A 82 0.32 -1.24 8.36
CA ALA A 82 0.59 -0.30 9.43
C ALA A 82 0.46 1.13 8.91
N TRP A 83 0.21 2.08 9.82
CA TRP A 83 0.41 3.48 9.49
C TRP A 83 1.89 3.79 9.32
N PRO A 84 2.28 4.71 8.41
CA PRO A 84 3.68 5.09 8.23
C PRO A 84 4.36 5.49 9.54
N GLY A 85 5.54 4.90 9.78
CA GLY A 85 6.32 5.11 10.99
C GLY A 85 5.73 4.46 12.25
N SER A 86 4.76 3.56 12.13
CA SER A 86 4.28 2.76 13.25
C SER A 86 5.32 1.71 13.64
N PRO A 87 5.58 1.49 14.95
CA PRO A 87 6.54 0.46 15.37
C PRO A 87 6.03 -0.97 15.22
N ARG A 88 4.76 -1.15 14.86
CA ARG A 88 4.11 -2.47 14.76
C ARG A 88 3.14 -2.52 13.60
N PHE A 89 3.12 -3.66 12.91
CA PHE A 89 2.05 -4.03 11.99
C PHE A 89 0.87 -4.58 12.79
N GLU A 90 -0.34 -4.29 12.32
CA GLU A 90 -1.57 -4.76 12.93
C GLU A 90 -2.15 -5.92 12.13
N GLU A 91 -2.75 -6.90 12.80
CA GLU A 91 -3.49 -7.99 12.14
C GLU A 91 -4.88 -7.53 11.66
N LYS A 92 -4.93 -6.37 11.03
CA LYS A 92 -6.13 -5.74 10.50
C LYS A 92 -6.10 -5.76 8.98
N GLY A 93 -7.27 -5.91 8.39
CA GLY A 93 -7.43 -5.73 6.94
C GLY A 93 -7.29 -4.26 6.54
N ILE A 94 -6.92 -4.00 5.29
CA ILE A 94 -6.77 -2.63 4.77
C ILE A 94 -8.04 -1.78 4.94
N GLN A 95 -9.24 -2.39 4.89
CA GLN A 95 -10.52 -1.71 5.08
C GLN A 95 -10.70 -1.10 6.47
N GLU A 96 -9.99 -1.61 7.46
CA GLU A 96 -10.04 -1.07 8.83
C GLU A 96 -9.23 0.22 8.99
N PHE A 97 -8.23 0.42 8.11
CA PHE A 97 -7.49 1.68 8.00
C PHE A 97 -8.29 2.73 7.23
N VAL A 98 -9.09 2.31 6.26
CA VAL A 98 -9.86 3.21 5.39
C VAL A 98 -11.31 2.75 5.31
N PRO A 99 -12.15 3.17 6.26
CA PRO A 99 -13.50 2.63 6.43
C PRO A 99 -14.54 3.14 5.42
N ALA A 100 -14.16 3.93 4.43
CA ALA A 100 -15.10 4.49 3.45
C ALA A 100 -14.58 4.33 2.02
N GLY A 101 -15.46 3.94 1.09
CA GLY A 101 -15.17 3.70 -0.32
C GLY A 101 -14.41 2.39 -0.56
N SER A 102 -14.29 2.03 -1.82
CA SER A 102 -13.61 0.80 -2.25
C SER A 102 -12.10 0.95 -2.11
N ILE A 103 -11.44 -0.05 -1.53
CA ILE A 103 -9.99 -0.09 -1.41
C ILE A 103 -9.49 -1.52 -1.68
N GLY A 104 -8.46 -1.64 -2.51
CA GLY A 104 -7.70 -2.86 -2.74
C GLY A 104 -6.32 -2.76 -2.11
N SER A 105 -5.75 -3.88 -1.71
CA SER A 105 -4.38 -3.98 -1.18
C SER A 105 -3.30 -4.04 -2.26
N GLY A 106 -3.69 -3.89 -3.53
CA GLY A 106 -2.76 -4.07 -4.65
C GLY A 106 -2.18 -5.46 -4.79
N ASN A 107 -2.69 -6.40 -3.99
CA ASN A 107 -2.32 -7.81 -4.02
C ASN A 107 -0.78 -8.03 -3.97
N PHE A 108 -0.15 -7.47 -2.97
CA PHE A 108 1.30 -7.39 -2.78
C PHE A 108 2.06 -8.72 -2.93
N GLY A 109 1.39 -9.85 -2.82
CA GLY A 109 2.01 -11.17 -3.03
C GLY A 109 1.02 -12.31 -3.27
N GLY A 110 -0.27 -12.10 -3.13
CA GLY A 110 -1.28 -13.14 -3.17
C GLY A 110 -1.43 -13.80 -4.54
N PHE A 111 -1.64 -13.02 -5.59
CA PHE A 111 -1.82 -13.56 -6.95
C PHE A 111 -0.56 -14.21 -7.50
N ALA A 112 0.62 -13.62 -7.30
CA ALA A 112 1.86 -14.24 -7.74
C ALA A 112 2.03 -15.65 -7.17
N ARG A 113 1.75 -15.82 -5.88
CA ARG A 113 1.80 -17.15 -5.24
C ARG A 113 0.76 -18.09 -5.85
N GLN A 114 -0.49 -17.66 -5.94
CA GLN A 114 -1.55 -18.53 -6.45
C GLN A 114 -1.33 -18.93 -7.91
N VAL A 115 -0.93 -18.00 -8.77
CA VAL A 115 -0.75 -18.24 -10.20
C VAL A 115 0.51 -19.09 -10.46
N PHE A 116 1.63 -18.79 -9.83
CA PHE A 116 2.90 -19.40 -10.20
C PHE A 116 3.30 -20.60 -9.33
N THR A 117 2.89 -20.65 -8.05
CA THR A 117 3.33 -21.73 -7.15
C THR A 117 2.27 -22.79 -6.90
N SER A 118 0.98 -22.51 -7.15
CA SER A 118 -0.07 -23.54 -7.00
C SER A 118 -0.24 -24.39 -8.26
N GLY A 119 -0.89 -25.54 -8.12
CA GLY A 119 -1.32 -26.37 -9.23
C GLY A 119 -2.68 -25.99 -9.83
N ALA A 120 -3.30 -24.91 -9.32
CA ALA A 120 -4.66 -24.55 -9.67
C ALA A 120 -4.86 -23.93 -11.07
N PRO A 121 -3.96 -23.07 -11.59
CA PRO A 121 -4.17 -22.42 -12.86
C PRO A 121 -4.02 -23.37 -14.06
N VAL A 122 -4.92 -23.23 -15.04
CA VAL A 122 -4.78 -23.84 -16.35
C VAL A 122 -4.26 -22.76 -17.30
N PHE A 123 -3.09 -23.00 -17.91
CA PHE A 123 -2.42 -22.02 -18.76
C PHE A 123 -2.63 -22.31 -20.24
N THR A 124 -2.68 -21.22 -21.03
CA THR A 124 -2.77 -21.25 -22.49
C THR A 124 -1.75 -20.26 -23.06
N TRP A 125 -0.95 -20.69 -24.01
CA TRP A 125 -0.06 -19.82 -24.76
C TRP A 125 -0.84 -18.82 -25.61
N THR A 126 -0.46 -17.53 -25.57
CA THR A 126 -1.13 -16.48 -26.33
C THR A 126 -0.23 -15.78 -27.34
N GLY A 127 1.09 -15.80 -27.14
CA GLY A 127 2.00 -15.23 -28.13
C GLY A 127 3.39 -14.90 -27.63
N GLN A 128 4.21 -14.45 -28.58
CA GLN A 128 5.57 -13.93 -28.35
C GLN A 128 5.79 -12.74 -29.26
N TYR A 129 6.43 -11.70 -28.74
CA TYR A 129 6.71 -10.47 -29.52
C TYR A 129 7.90 -9.71 -28.94
N ALA A 130 8.53 -8.90 -29.80
CA ALA A 130 9.58 -8.00 -29.38
C ALA A 130 8.99 -6.69 -28.84
N ARG A 131 9.37 -6.30 -27.63
CA ARG A 131 9.00 -5.03 -27.01
C ARG A 131 10.22 -4.43 -26.29
N ASN A 132 10.52 -3.16 -26.57
CA ASN A 132 11.66 -2.45 -25.97
C ASN A 132 13.01 -3.20 -26.14
N GLY A 133 13.23 -3.86 -27.29
CA GLY A 133 14.45 -4.59 -27.59
C GLY A 133 14.60 -5.93 -26.87
N ARG A 134 13.56 -6.42 -26.19
CA ARG A 134 13.50 -7.73 -25.52
C ARG A 134 12.38 -8.58 -26.08
N THR A 135 12.56 -9.88 -26.05
CA THR A 135 11.51 -10.83 -26.39
C THR A 135 10.63 -11.07 -25.17
N GLN A 136 9.33 -10.78 -25.31
CA GLN A 136 8.31 -11.05 -24.31
C GLN A 136 7.43 -12.20 -24.74
N VAL A 137 6.96 -12.98 -23.77
CA VAL A 137 6.08 -14.12 -23.96
C VAL A 137 4.85 -13.97 -23.09
N ASP A 138 3.69 -14.28 -23.67
CA ASP A 138 2.40 -14.12 -23.01
C ASP A 138 1.70 -15.46 -22.82
N PHE A 139 1.09 -15.60 -21.66
CA PHE A 139 0.21 -16.69 -21.32
C PHE A 139 -1.08 -16.18 -20.71
N ALA A 140 -2.21 -16.76 -21.14
CA ALA A 140 -3.47 -16.64 -20.42
C ALA A 140 -3.59 -17.77 -19.38
N PHE A 141 -4.39 -17.52 -18.35
CA PHE A 141 -4.69 -18.55 -17.35
C PHE A 141 -6.12 -18.41 -16.81
N ARG A 142 -6.60 -19.49 -16.19
CA ARG A 142 -7.89 -19.51 -15.50
C ARG A 142 -7.79 -20.34 -14.24
N VAL A 143 -8.47 -19.86 -13.17
CA VAL A 143 -8.56 -20.53 -11.86
C VAL A 143 -10.03 -20.71 -11.51
N ALA A 144 -10.44 -21.95 -11.31
CA ALA A 144 -11.80 -22.29 -10.90
C ALA A 144 -12.07 -21.80 -9.46
N ARG A 145 -13.32 -21.50 -9.13
CA ARG A 145 -13.70 -20.96 -7.82
C ARG A 145 -13.28 -21.85 -6.65
N GLU A 146 -13.35 -23.16 -6.82
CA GLU A 146 -13.02 -24.15 -5.80
C GLU A 146 -11.53 -24.16 -5.44
N ALA A 147 -10.69 -23.71 -6.36
CA ALA A 147 -9.25 -23.59 -6.17
C ALA A 147 -8.77 -22.15 -5.98
N SER A 148 -9.69 -21.19 -6.00
CA SER A 148 -9.38 -19.76 -5.90
C SER A 148 -9.24 -19.30 -4.46
N THR A 149 -8.30 -18.38 -4.22
CA THR A 149 -8.20 -17.58 -2.99
C THR A 149 -8.66 -16.14 -3.19
N TYR A 150 -9.12 -15.78 -4.40
CA TYR A 150 -9.58 -14.43 -4.69
C TYR A 150 -10.91 -14.15 -4.01
N ARG A 151 -10.90 -13.20 -3.09
CA ARG A 151 -12.08 -12.78 -2.34
C ARG A 151 -12.41 -11.33 -2.61
N LEU A 152 -13.66 -11.09 -2.94
CA LEU A 152 -14.24 -9.76 -3.04
C LEU A 152 -15.12 -9.50 -1.82
N ASN A 153 -15.10 -8.26 -1.34
CA ASN A 153 -15.92 -7.82 -0.21
C ASN A 153 -16.67 -6.54 -0.62
N HIS A 154 -17.97 -6.52 -0.36
CA HIS A 154 -18.81 -5.33 -0.49
C HIS A 154 -19.73 -5.24 0.71
N ASP A 155 -19.66 -4.14 1.47
CA ASP A 155 -20.45 -3.86 2.68
C ASP A 155 -20.50 -5.02 3.67
N GLY A 156 -19.36 -5.69 3.88
CA GLY A 156 -19.25 -6.84 4.79
C GLY A 156 -19.67 -8.17 4.18
N THR A 157 -20.23 -8.20 2.98
CA THR A 157 -20.50 -9.42 2.24
C THR A 157 -19.23 -9.89 1.55
N LEU A 158 -18.72 -11.06 1.94
CA LEU A 158 -17.50 -11.66 1.43
C LEU A 158 -17.81 -12.86 0.55
N ALA A 159 -17.23 -12.92 -0.65
CA ALA A 159 -17.35 -14.10 -1.52
C ALA A 159 -16.03 -14.44 -2.20
N THR A 160 -15.75 -15.74 -2.34
CA THR A 160 -14.68 -16.26 -3.19
C THR A 160 -15.20 -16.39 -4.62
N VAL A 161 -14.41 -15.88 -5.58
CA VAL A 161 -14.76 -15.87 -7.00
C VAL A 161 -13.75 -16.67 -7.83
N ALA A 162 -14.20 -17.26 -8.94
CA ALA A 162 -13.29 -17.72 -9.98
C ALA A 162 -12.61 -16.51 -10.63
N TYR A 163 -11.48 -16.72 -11.30
CA TYR A 163 -10.85 -15.67 -12.07
C TYR A 163 -10.08 -16.20 -13.26
N ARG A 164 -9.93 -15.34 -14.25
CA ARG A 164 -9.05 -15.51 -15.40
C ARG A 164 -8.04 -14.39 -15.45
N GLY A 165 -7.02 -14.55 -16.26
CA GLY A 165 -6.04 -13.50 -16.44
C GLY A 165 -5.03 -13.82 -17.51
N SER A 166 -4.02 -12.97 -17.58
CA SER A 166 -2.83 -13.16 -18.40
C SER A 166 -1.61 -12.63 -17.68
N PHE A 167 -0.45 -13.08 -18.11
CA PHE A 167 0.81 -12.50 -17.70
C PHE A 167 1.76 -12.39 -18.88
N SER A 168 2.65 -11.39 -18.83
CA SER A 168 3.78 -11.25 -19.72
C SER A 168 5.06 -11.55 -18.96
N ALA A 169 6.01 -12.23 -19.60
CA ALA A 169 7.34 -12.51 -19.03
C ALA A 169 8.44 -12.26 -20.05
N ASP A 170 9.63 -11.95 -19.58
CA ASP A 170 10.83 -11.84 -20.39
C ASP A 170 11.32 -13.27 -20.76
N ALA A 171 11.52 -13.52 -22.05
CA ALA A 171 11.89 -14.84 -22.56
C ALA A 171 13.31 -15.27 -22.19
N GLU A 172 14.20 -14.34 -21.82
CA GLU A 172 15.60 -14.61 -21.48
C GLU A 172 15.80 -14.77 -19.97
N THR A 173 15.23 -13.84 -19.19
CA THR A 173 15.38 -13.83 -17.73
C THR A 173 14.30 -14.62 -17.00
N TYR A 174 13.19 -14.92 -17.69
CA TYR A 174 11.98 -15.58 -17.16
C TYR A 174 11.28 -14.76 -16.05
N ASP A 175 11.64 -13.48 -15.89
CA ASP A 175 10.98 -12.59 -14.96
C ASP A 175 9.59 -12.23 -15.47
N VAL A 176 8.59 -12.30 -14.62
CA VAL A 176 7.24 -11.80 -14.89
C VAL A 176 7.30 -10.28 -14.93
N ILE A 177 6.74 -9.68 -15.98
CA ILE A 177 6.70 -8.23 -16.20
C ILE A 177 5.41 -7.65 -15.66
N ASP A 178 4.29 -8.27 -16.03
CA ASP A 178 2.96 -7.88 -15.56
C ASP A 178 2.04 -9.10 -15.41
N LEU A 179 1.00 -8.92 -14.60
CA LEU A 179 -0.03 -9.89 -14.30
C LEU A 179 -1.38 -9.19 -14.29
N ASP A 180 -2.27 -9.57 -15.21
CA ASP A 180 -3.65 -9.13 -15.26
C ASP A 180 -4.58 -10.20 -14.70
N VAL A 181 -5.53 -9.80 -13.85
CA VAL A 181 -6.52 -10.68 -13.23
C VAL A 181 -7.91 -10.08 -13.39
N GLU A 182 -8.88 -10.88 -13.77
CA GLU A 182 -10.28 -10.50 -13.85
C GLU A 182 -11.16 -11.54 -13.16
N ALA A 183 -11.98 -11.09 -12.22
CA ALA A 183 -12.94 -11.94 -11.52
C ALA A 183 -13.99 -12.49 -12.47
N GLU A 184 -14.37 -13.75 -12.29
CA GLU A 184 -15.43 -14.41 -13.03
C GLU A 184 -16.54 -14.87 -12.09
N ASN A 185 -17.78 -14.88 -12.60
CA ASN A 185 -18.95 -15.35 -11.87
C ASN A 185 -19.12 -14.65 -10.50
N ILE A 186 -19.00 -13.31 -10.49
CA ILE A 186 -19.18 -12.51 -9.31
C ILE A 186 -20.63 -12.66 -8.81
N PRO A 187 -20.83 -13.06 -7.53
CA PRO A 187 -22.19 -13.19 -6.98
C PRO A 187 -22.90 -11.82 -6.98
N PRO A 188 -24.20 -11.77 -7.38
CA PRO A 188 -24.97 -10.51 -7.45
C PRO A 188 -25.01 -9.72 -6.16
N GLN A 189 -24.89 -10.39 -5.01
CA GLN A 189 -24.89 -9.77 -3.67
C GLN A 189 -23.69 -8.85 -3.42
N LEU A 190 -22.63 -8.95 -4.24
CA LEU A 190 -21.48 -8.07 -4.16
C LEU A 190 -21.66 -6.76 -4.94
N GLU A 191 -22.77 -6.63 -5.66
CA GLU A 191 -23.10 -5.43 -6.45
C GLU A 191 -22.03 -4.97 -7.44
N PHE A 192 -21.04 -5.83 -7.74
CA PHE A 192 -20.06 -5.66 -8.81
C PHE A 192 -20.42 -6.55 -9.99
N PHE A 193 -20.29 -6.03 -11.21
CA PHE A 193 -20.39 -6.87 -12.41
C PHE A 193 -19.01 -7.17 -13.04
N GLN A 194 -17.97 -6.40 -12.68
CA GLN A 194 -16.60 -6.66 -13.08
C GLN A 194 -15.62 -6.18 -12.00
N ALA A 195 -14.58 -6.95 -11.78
CA ALA A 195 -13.44 -6.59 -10.93
C ALA A 195 -12.16 -7.00 -11.64
N ARG A 196 -11.24 -6.05 -11.85
CA ARG A 196 -9.97 -6.26 -12.54
C ARG A 196 -8.83 -5.75 -11.69
N GLU A 197 -7.69 -6.43 -11.81
CA GLU A 197 -6.45 -6.01 -11.19
C GLU A 197 -5.27 -6.25 -12.14
N ARG A 198 -4.40 -5.25 -12.27
CA ARG A 198 -3.16 -5.33 -13.02
C ARG A 198 -2.01 -5.02 -12.09
N ILE A 199 -1.01 -5.89 -12.08
CA ILE A 199 0.20 -5.75 -11.26
C ILE A 199 1.40 -5.70 -12.18
N GLU A 200 2.27 -4.70 -12.02
CA GLU A 200 3.54 -4.61 -12.72
C GLU A 200 4.67 -4.95 -11.75
N TYR A 201 5.62 -5.74 -12.21
CA TYR A 201 6.76 -6.21 -11.43
C TYR A 201 8.04 -5.54 -11.90
N SER A 202 8.96 -5.30 -10.97
CA SER A 202 10.31 -4.86 -11.28
C SER A 202 11.31 -5.44 -10.28
N ARG A 203 12.56 -5.56 -10.69
CA ARG A 203 13.63 -5.89 -9.75
C ARG A 203 13.91 -4.72 -8.83
N SER A 204 13.95 -5.01 -7.53
CA SER A 204 14.27 -4.06 -6.46
C SER A 204 15.34 -4.63 -5.57
N HIS A 205 16.28 -3.81 -5.17
CA HIS A 205 17.37 -4.20 -4.27
C HIS A 205 16.87 -4.23 -2.83
N LEU A 206 16.98 -5.40 -2.17
CA LEU A 206 16.71 -5.57 -0.75
C LEU A 206 17.95 -6.17 -0.09
N SER A 207 18.54 -5.44 0.86
CA SER A 207 19.77 -5.83 1.55
C SER A 207 20.91 -6.14 0.56
N ASP A 208 21.21 -7.39 0.30
CA ASP A 208 22.36 -7.83 -0.50
C ASP A 208 21.95 -8.44 -1.85
N SER A 209 20.67 -8.41 -2.23
CA SER A 209 20.18 -9.12 -3.42
C SER A 209 19.05 -8.36 -4.12
N ASP A 210 18.89 -8.63 -5.42
CA ASP A 210 17.79 -8.13 -6.23
C ASP A 210 16.64 -9.15 -6.28
N TYR A 211 15.45 -8.69 -5.93
CA TYR A 211 14.22 -9.48 -5.96
C TYR A 211 13.22 -8.88 -6.92
N LEU A 212 12.44 -9.73 -7.58
CA LEU A 212 11.32 -9.31 -8.39
C LEU A 212 10.12 -9.01 -7.46
N LEU A 213 9.77 -7.73 -7.34
CA LEU A 213 8.71 -7.25 -6.46
C LEU A 213 7.62 -6.54 -7.26
N PRO A 214 6.37 -6.49 -6.76
CA PRO A 214 5.36 -5.60 -7.31
C PRO A 214 5.83 -4.15 -7.19
N LYS A 215 5.71 -3.39 -8.28
CA LYS A 215 6.06 -1.97 -8.36
C LYS A 215 4.82 -1.10 -8.35
N THR A 216 3.84 -1.47 -9.16
CA THR A 216 2.54 -0.80 -9.23
C THR A 216 1.43 -1.84 -9.30
N SER A 217 0.26 -1.47 -8.81
CA SER A 217 -0.96 -2.21 -9.05
C SER A 217 -2.10 -1.26 -9.38
N GLU A 218 -3.03 -1.69 -10.23
CA GLU A 218 -4.25 -0.97 -10.52
C GLU A 218 -5.45 -1.91 -10.35
N THR A 219 -6.31 -1.60 -9.38
CA THR A 219 -7.57 -2.30 -9.16
C THR A 219 -8.70 -1.45 -9.72
N THR A 220 -9.58 -2.02 -10.54
CA THR A 220 -10.78 -1.35 -11.04
C THR A 220 -12.01 -2.21 -10.75
N LEU A 221 -12.98 -1.62 -10.07
CA LEU A 221 -14.26 -2.22 -9.72
C LEU A 221 -15.37 -1.50 -10.48
N TYR A 222 -16.24 -2.27 -11.13
CA TYR A 222 -17.40 -1.76 -11.85
C TYR A 222 -18.65 -2.19 -11.10
N GLU A 223 -19.34 -1.21 -10.52
CA GLU A 223 -20.54 -1.46 -9.74
C GLU A 223 -21.80 -1.54 -10.63
N THR A 224 -22.78 -2.27 -10.16
CA THR A 224 -24.11 -2.35 -10.81
C THR A 224 -24.84 -1.02 -10.79
N SER A 225 -24.49 -0.10 -9.91
CA SER A 225 -24.92 1.29 -9.87
C SER A 225 -24.47 2.11 -11.10
N GLY A 226 -23.45 1.63 -11.82
CA GLY A 226 -22.74 2.34 -12.87
C GLY A 226 -21.59 3.22 -12.36
N GLU A 227 -21.30 3.21 -11.06
CA GLU A 227 -20.08 3.80 -10.51
C GLU A 227 -18.87 2.91 -10.83
N ILE A 228 -17.72 3.53 -11.05
CA ILE A 228 -16.46 2.82 -11.29
C ILE A 228 -15.45 3.35 -10.28
N ASP A 229 -14.93 2.44 -9.46
CA ASP A 229 -13.84 2.72 -8.55
C ASP A 229 -12.50 2.25 -9.13
N GLN A 230 -11.50 3.10 -9.07
CA GLN A 230 -10.14 2.80 -9.49
C GLN A 230 -9.14 3.16 -8.40
N ASN A 231 -8.33 2.19 -8.02
CA ASN A 231 -7.21 2.37 -7.09
C ASN A 231 -5.90 2.18 -7.86
N HIS A 232 -5.11 3.24 -7.97
CA HIS A 232 -3.75 3.16 -8.49
C HIS A 232 -2.78 3.13 -7.31
N ILE A 233 -2.00 2.06 -7.22
CA ILE A 233 -1.18 1.71 -6.08
C ILE A 233 0.28 1.71 -6.52
N VAL A 234 1.14 2.35 -5.73
CA VAL A 234 2.58 2.38 -5.93
C VAL A 234 3.25 1.84 -4.68
N PHE A 235 4.15 0.88 -4.86
CA PHE A 235 5.00 0.34 -3.80
C PHE A 235 6.40 0.91 -3.96
N ASP A 236 6.88 1.61 -2.94
CA ASP A 236 8.21 2.21 -2.92
C ASP A 236 8.89 2.07 -1.55
N GLY A 237 10.15 2.51 -1.44
CA GLY A 237 10.90 2.45 -0.19
C GLY A 237 11.00 1.04 0.41
N CYS A 238 10.96 0.00 -0.43
CA CYS A 238 11.01 -1.38 0.05
C CYS A 238 12.32 -1.70 0.74
N HIS A 239 12.24 -2.35 1.90
CA HIS A 239 13.41 -2.76 2.67
C HIS A 239 13.12 -4.02 3.47
N GLU A 240 14.17 -4.76 3.82
CA GLU A 240 14.05 -5.96 4.65
C GLU A 240 13.52 -5.60 6.04
N TYR A 241 12.51 -6.33 6.48
CA TYR A 241 11.97 -6.22 7.83
C TYR A 241 12.66 -7.23 8.75
N ARG A 242 13.46 -6.73 9.67
CA ARG A 242 14.06 -7.52 10.75
C ARG A 242 13.27 -7.28 12.02
N GLY A 243 12.38 -8.20 12.34
CA GLY A 243 11.71 -8.19 13.64
C GLY A 243 12.72 -8.54 14.72
N GLU A 244 13.12 -7.60 15.56
CA GLU A 244 13.86 -7.89 16.78
C GLU A 244 12.90 -8.53 17.79
N SER A 245 12.85 -9.84 17.78
CA SER A 245 12.20 -10.65 18.81
C SER A 245 13.25 -10.96 19.88
N THR A 246 13.36 -10.12 20.90
CA THR A 246 14.18 -10.44 22.08
C THR A 246 13.42 -11.45 22.93
N ILE A 247 13.64 -12.75 22.69
CA ILE A 247 13.22 -13.79 23.61
C ILE A 247 14.23 -13.80 24.76
N SER A 248 13.90 -13.16 25.88
CA SER A 248 14.67 -13.24 27.09
C SER A 248 14.31 -14.53 27.81
N PHE A 249 15.15 -15.55 27.68
CA PHE A 249 15.12 -16.70 28.59
C PHE A 249 15.84 -16.29 29.88
N SER A 250 15.10 -15.82 30.86
CA SER A 250 15.62 -15.63 32.21
C SER A 250 15.58 -16.97 32.93
N ASP A 251 16.73 -17.63 33.09
CA ASP A 251 16.88 -18.67 34.09
C ASP A 251 16.69 -18.04 35.48
N PRO A 252 15.94 -18.66 36.40
CA PRO A 252 15.67 -18.09 37.73
C PRO A 252 16.78 -18.43 38.75
N GLU A 253 18.04 -18.08 38.44
CA GLU A 253 19.05 -18.08 39.52
C GLU A 253 20.18 -17.07 39.29
N SER A 254 20.35 -16.25 40.32
CA SER A 254 21.53 -15.47 40.78
C SER A 254 21.71 -14.04 40.30
N GLY A 255 21.42 -13.13 41.22
CA GLY A 255 22.07 -11.84 41.40
C GLY A 255 21.26 -10.62 40.98
N PRO A 256 21.38 -9.47 41.69
CA PRO A 256 20.59 -8.28 41.36
C PRO A 256 21.12 -7.64 40.11
N ALA A 257 20.64 -8.11 38.96
CA ALA A 257 20.75 -7.40 37.68
C ALA A 257 19.90 -6.13 37.78
N ARG A 258 20.55 -4.97 37.70
CA ARG A 258 19.87 -3.72 37.44
C ARG A 258 19.13 -3.86 36.13
N ASN A 259 17.86 -4.18 36.23
CA ASN A 259 16.92 -4.04 35.13
C ASN A 259 16.83 -2.54 34.81
N VAL A 260 17.60 -2.06 33.83
CA VAL A 260 17.25 -0.89 33.08
C VAL A 260 16.15 -1.39 32.10
N ALA A 261 14.95 -1.61 32.64
CA ALA A 261 13.77 -1.70 31.83
C ALA A 261 13.76 -0.38 31.03
N ALA A 262 13.89 -0.46 29.71
CA ALA A 262 13.66 0.67 28.84
C ALA A 262 12.26 1.17 29.21
N ALA A 263 12.17 2.31 29.88
CA ALA A 263 10.92 2.89 30.31
C ALA A 263 10.07 3.06 29.05
N GLY A 264 8.95 2.35 28.96
CA GLY A 264 8.02 2.45 27.85
C GLY A 264 7.67 3.92 27.60
N PRO A 265 7.17 4.28 26.42
CA PRO A 265 6.82 5.65 26.10
C PRO A 265 5.89 6.20 27.18
N LYS A 266 6.25 7.38 27.72
CA LYS A 266 5.41 8.05 28.71
C LYS A 266 4.16 8.56 28.00
N THR A 267 2.99 8.31 28.57
CA THR A 267 1.72 8.81 28.04
C THR A 267 1.33 10.10 28.79
N LEU A 268 0.77 11.08 28.09
CA LEU A 268 0.21 12.27 28.75
C LEU A 268 -1.00 11.88 29.58
N PRO A 269 -1.10 12.39 30.83
CA PRO A 269 -2.27 12.17 31.67
C PRO A 269 -3.55 12.69 30.98
N PRO A 270 -4.73 12.13 31.26
CA PRO A 270 -5.99 12.62 30.74
C PRO A 270 -6.36 13.99 31.31
N GLY A 271 -7.21 14.74 30.61
CA GLY A 271 -7.78 16.02 31.04
C GLY A 271 -6.93 17.25 30.72
N ILE A 272 -5.78 17.12 30.08
CA ILE A 272 -4.91 18.24 29.71
C ILE A 272 -5.47 18.91 28.45
N ALA A 273 -5.67 20.22 28.50
CA ALA A 273 -5.98 21.02 27.32
C ALA A 273 -4.68 21.35 26.55
N LEU A 274 -4.65 21.05 25.29
CA LEU A 274 -3.55 21.33 24.37
C LEU A 274 -4.03 22.25 23.25
N HIS A 275 -3.45 23.44 23.16
CA HIS A 275 -3.71 24.38 22.07
C HIS A 275 -2.61 24.23 21.03
N LEU A 276 -2.95 23.65 19.87
CA LEU A 276 -2.03 23.30 18.81
C LEU A 276 -2.19 24.25 17.62
N ARG A 277 -1.08 24.60 16.98
CA ARG A 277 -1.07 25.28 15.69
C ARG A 277 -0.28 24.44 14.69
N THR A 278 -0.91 24.05 13.57
CA THR A 278 -0.26 23.25 12.52
C THR A 278 0.85 24.03 11.83
N LEU A 279 1.92 23.33 11.49
CA LEU A 279 3.05 23.86 10.72
C LEU A 279 3.04 23.36 9.27
N THR A 280 2.41 22.22 9.02
CA THR A 280 2.34 21.58 7.70
C THR A 280 1.02 21.97 7.03
N PRO A 281 1.05 22.43 5.78
CA PRO A 281 -0.17 22.60 4.99
C PRO A 281 -0.75 21.24 4.62
N ILE A 282 -2.06 21.17 4.39
CA ILE A 282 -2.78 19.98 3.96
C ILE A 282 -3.40 20.28 2.60
N GLU A 283 -3.04 19.51 1.60
CA GLU A 283 -3.43 19.70 0.22
C GLU A 283 -4.06 18.41 -0.34
N ARG A 284 -5.28 18.54 -0.87
CA ARG A 284 -5.97 17.41 -1.50
C ARG A 284 -5.21 16.92 -2.74
N GLY A 285 -5.09 15.59 -2.87
CA GLY A 285 -4.34 14.97 -3.97
C GLY A 285 -2.82 14.96 -3.78
N VAL A 286 -2.30 15.54 -2.67
CA VAL A 286 -0.89 15.51 -2.27
C VAL A 286 -0.74 14.90 -0.88
N THR A 287 -1.49 15.42 0.09
CA THR A 287 -1.50 14.88 1.46
C THR A 287 -2.39 13.64 1.51
N ALA A 288 -1.89 12.56 2.09
CA ALA A 288 -2.57 11.29 2.17
C ALA A 288 -3.19 11.04 3.56
N ILE A 289 -4.21 10.19 3.61
CA ILE A 289 -4.63 9.49 4.82
C ILE A 289 -3.44 8.64 5.26
N GLY A 290 -3.04 8.71 6.52
CA GLY A 290 -1.82 8.10 7.04
C GLY A 290 -0.68 9.09 7.26
N ASP A 291 -0.65 10.22 6.55
CA ASP A 291 0.39 11.23 6.72
C ASP A 291 0.32 11.90 8.09
N THR A 292 1.49 12.30 8.57
CA THR A 292 1.60 13.05 9.81
C THR A 292 1.59 14.55 9.55
N VAL A 293 0.94 15.28 10.45
CA VAL A 293 0.88 16.74 10.48
C VAL A 293 1.65 17.24 11.70
N SER A 294 2.70 18.00 11.44
CA SER A 294 3.46 18.67 12.50
C SER A 294 2.71 19.88 13.03
N ALA A 295 2.74 20.04 14.34
CA ALA A 295 2.16 21.19 15.04
C ALA A 295 3.06 21.63 16.20
N VAL A 296 2.75 22.80 16.76
CA VAL A 296 3.37 23.30 17.98
C VAL A 296 2.31 23.63 19.01
N ILE A 297 2.67 23.46 20.28
CA ILE A 297 1.88 23.91 21.42
C ILE A 297 1.92 25.44 21.46
N GLU A 298 0.79 26.13 21.45
CA GLU A 298 0.73 27.59 21.52
C GLU A 298 0.85 28.11 22.97
N GLU A 299 0.27 27.38 23.91
CA GLU A 299 0.21 27.79 25.31
C GLU A 299 0.93 26.79 26.22
N ARG A 300 1.70 27.30 27.19
CA ARG A 300 2.40 26.46 28.15
C ARG A 300 1.44 25.61 28.97
N VAL A 301 1.73 24.31 29.08
CA VAL A 301 1.05 23.39 30.00
C VAL A 301 1.86 23.29 31.30
N GLN A 302 1.20 23.35 32.44
CA GLN A 302 1.87 23.38 33.73
C GLN A 302 2.24 21.99 34.26
N LYS A 303 1.36 21.01 34.07
CA LYS A 303 1.52 19.61 34.58
C LYS A 303 1.05 18.62 33.52
N PRO A 304 1.97 17.84 32.87
CA PRO A 304 3.42 17.98 32.95
C PRO A 304 3.90 19.32 32.37
N ALA A 305 5.11 19.75 32.70
CA ALA A 305 5.65 21.00 32.20
C ALA A 305 5.96 20.90 30.70
N ILE A 306 5.05 21.36 29.84
CA ILE A 306 5.22 21.43 28.39
C ILE A 306 5.33 22.91 28.00
N PRO A 307 6.46 23.38 27.46
CA PRO A 307 6.63 24.77 27.07
C PRO A 307 5.80 25.10 25.82
N ALA A 308 5.44 26.37 25.66
CA ALA A 308 5.00 26.88 24.37
C ALA A 308 6.10 26.65 23.32
N GLY A 309 5.72 26.32 22.10
CA GLY A 309 6.64 25.91 21.03
C GLY A 309 7.03 24.43 21.05
N ALA A 310 6.63 23.65 22.04
CA ALA A 310 6.83 22.22 22.07
C ALA A 310 6.19 21.57 20.81
N LYS A 311 6.92 20.63 20.19
CA LYS A 311 6.45 19.94 18.97
C LYS A 311 5.35 18.95 19.33
N SER A 312 4.38 18.85 18.43
CA SER A 312 3.33 17.84 18.48
C SER A 312 3.14 17.23 17.10
N THR A 313 2.77 15.95 17.08
CA THR A 313 2.50 15.22 15.86
C THR A 313 1.08 14.67 15.89
N MET A 314 0.36 14.90 14.81
CA MET A 314 -0.96 14.33 14.55
C MET A 314 -0.89 13.50 13.27
N ARG A 315 -1.86 12.60 13.08
CA ARG A 315 -2.05 11.83 11.83
C ARG A 315 -3.39 12.18 11.22
N ILE A 316 -3.43 12.22 9.91
CA ILE A 316 -4.69 12.26 9.15
C ILE A 316 -5.17 10.81 9.04
N VAL A 317 -6.34 10.50 9.62
CA VAL A 317 -6.93 9.16 9.58
C VAL A 317 -8.13 9.07 8.65
N ARG A 318 -8.62 10.23 8.17
CA ARG A 318 -9.68 10.31 7.17
C ARG A 318 -9.57 11.62 6.40
N MET A 319 -9.83 11.56 5.10
CA MET A 319 -10.03 12.71 4.25
C MET A 319 -11.10 12.35 3.20
N GLN A 320 -12.21 13.06 3.17
CA GLN A 320 -13.29 12.73 2.25
C GLN A 320 -14.04 13.99 1.79
N PRO A 321 -14.66 13.97 0.60
CA PRO A 321 -15.58 15.03 0.18
C PRO A 321 -16.69 15.20 1.22
N TYR A 322 -17.09 16.44 1.46
CA TYR A 322 -18.14 16.79 2.43
C TYR A 322 -18.93 17.99 1.93
N GLN A 323 -20.22 18.00 2.24
CA GLN A 323 -21.12 19.11 1.92
C GLN A 323 -21.34 20.00 3.15
N ILE A 324 -21.12 21.30 2.99
CA ILE A 324 -21.39 22.32 4.03
C ILE A 324 -22.52 23.20 3.52
N GLY A 325 -23.76 22.87 3.88
CA GLY A 325 -24.94 23.46 3.25
C GLY A 325 -24.93 23.10 1.74
N ASN A 326 -24.99 24.12 0.89
CA ASN A 326 -24.93 23.95 -0.57
C ASN A 326 -23.51 24.11 -1.16
N GLN A 327 -22.49 24.25 -0.32
CA GLN A 327 -21.11 24.41 -0.79
C GLN A 327 -20.34 23.10 -0.69
N PRO A 328 -19.61 22.71 -1.74
CA PRO A 328 -18.70 21.60 -1.66
C PRO A 328 -17.55 21.93 -0.68
N GLY A 329 -17.09 20.92 0.00
CA GLY A 329 -15.99 21.02 0.95
C GLY A 329 -15.36 19.64 1.16
N PHE A 330 -14.59 19.51 2.23
CA PHE A 330 -14.02 18.24 2.64
C PHE A 330 -13.93 18.15 4.15
N LEU A 331 -13.93 16.93 4.64
CA LEU A 331 -13.78 16.55 6.03
C LEU A 331 -12.41 15.94 6.23
N ILE A 332 -11.67 16.43 7.23
CA ILE A 332 -10.43 15.80 7.69
C ILE A 332 -10.66 15.32 9.12
N GLU A 333 -10.23 14.08 9.41
CA GLU A 333 -10.18 13.56 10.77
C GLU A 333 -8.72 13.42 11.19
N PHE A 334 -8.39 14.06 12.32
CA PHE A 334 -7.06 14.03 12.90
C PHE A 334 -7.04 13.11 14.11
N GLN A 335 -5.92 12.43 14.30
CA GLN A 335 -5.57 11.69 15.50
C GLN A 335 -4.34 12.32 16.14
N LEU A 336 -4.41 12.69 17.40
CA LEU A 336 -3.25 13.15 18.17
C LEU A 336 -2.37 11.94 18.48
N LEU A 337 -1.06 12.03 18.19
CA LEU A 337 -0.12 10.94 18.38
C LEU A 337 0.86 11.22 19.53
N SER A 338 1.50 12.40 19.51
CA SER A 338 2.54 12.69 20.47
C SER A 338 2.79 14.18 20.70
N VAL A 339 3.41 14.45 21.85
CA VAL A 339 3.96 15.78 22.19
C VAL A 339 5.42 15.58 22.67
N GLU A 340 6.33 16.42 22.19
CA GLU A 340 7.74 16.40 22.59
C GLU A 340 8.03 17.59 23.50
N ALA A 341 8.52 17.35 24.73
CA ALA A 341 8.88 18.39 25.66
C ALA A 341 10.14 17.99 26.47
N GLY A 342 11.10 18.91 26.57
CA GLY A 342 12.33 18.68 27.33
C GLY A 342 13.15 17.49 26.86
N GLY A 343 13.19 17.17 25.57
CA GLY A 343 13.87 16.00 25.00
C GLY A 343 13.13 14.67 25.25
N GLN A 344 11.95 14.71 25.87
CA GLN A 344 11.10 13.55 26.13
C GLN A 344 9.91 13.54 25.16
N LYS A 345 9.65 12.40 24.53
CA LYS A 345 8.41 12.17 23.75
C LYS A 345 7.36 11.55 24.66
N TYR A 346 6.17 12.13 24.61
CA TYR A 346 4.98 11.63 25.31
C TYR A 346 3.98 11.16 24.25
N ASP A 347 3.50 9.95 24.37
CA ASP A 347 2.33 9.51 23.61
C ASP A 347 1.11 10.29 24.09
N ALA A 348 0.30 10.75 23.16
CA ALA A 348 -0.85 11.58 23.45
C ALA A 348 -2.07 11.07 22.72
N HIS A 349 -3.13 10.81 23.47
CA HIS A 349 -4.47 10.51 22.95
C HIS A 349 -5.40 11.61 23.40
N GLY A 350 -6.41 11.92 22.59
CA GLY A 350 -7.30 13.02 22.97
C GLY A 350 -8.54 13.12 22.10
N SER A 351 -9.47 13.95 22.56
CA SER A 351 -10.63 14.37 21.80
C SER A 351 -10.48 15.85 21.38
N LEU A 352 -10.90 16.16 20.16
CA LEU A 352 -10.89 17.52 19.64
C LEU A 352 -12.03 18.32 20.25
N GLU A 353 -11.74 19.45 20.90
CA GLU A 353 -12.73 20.35 21.45
C GLU A 353 -13.08 21.53 20.52
N GLY A 354 -12.16 21.87 19.61
CA GLY A 354 -12.40 22.95 18.68
C GLY A 354 -11.34 23.09 17.61
N ALA A 355 -11.72 23.70 16.49
CA ALA A 355 -10.83 24.05 15.40
C ALA A 355 -11.13 25.48 14.93
N LYS A 356 -10.07 26.26 14.67
CA LYS A 356 -10.15 27.63 14.13
C LYS A 356 -9.10 27.81 13.04
N GLY A 357 -9.51 28.30 11.89
CA GLY A 357 -8.61 28.58 10.78
C GLY A 357 -9.36 28.95 9.51
N PRO A 358 -8.63 29.31 8.44
CA PRO A 358 -9.25 29.60 7.15
C PRO A 358 -10.11 28.43 6.68
N ASN A 359 -11.35 28.72 6.30
CA ASN A 359 -12.32 27.76 5.78
C ASN A 359 -12.75 26.62 6.74
N ALA A 360 -12.27 26.57 7.99
CA ALA A 360 -12.76 25.64 9.00
C ALA A 360 -14.16 26.06 9.44
N SER A 361 -15.16 25.17 9.29
CA SER A 361 -16.57 25.50 9.58
C SER A 361 -17.13 24.81 10.81
N LYS A 362 -16.84 23.52 10.98
CA LYS A 362 -17.30 22.69 12.08
C LYS A 362 -16.22 21.72 12.51
N SER A 363 -16.20 21.41 13.81
CA SER A 363 -15.37 20.33 14.36
C SER A 363 -16.18 19.50 15.36
N ASP A 364 -15.74 18.27 15.60
CA ASP A 364 -16.33 17.39 16.61
C ASP A 364 -15.27 16.68 17.47
N ARG A 365 -15.74 16.05 18.56
CA ARG A 365 -14.86 15.36 19.52
C ARG A 365 -14.12 14.14 18.95
N LYS A 366 -14.51 13.64 17.77
CA LYS A 366 -13.81 12.55 17.09
C LYS A 366 -12.56 12.99 16.32
N GLY A 367 -12.22 14.30 16.39
CA GLY A 367 -11.07 14.82 15.66
C GLY A 367 -11.40 15.32 14.24
N ARG A 368 -12.68 15.37 13.87
CA ARG A 368 -13.12 15.77 12.52
C ARG A 368 -13.28 17.26 12.41
N VAL A 369 -12.74 17.81 11.33
CA VAL A 369 -12.86 19.23 10.96
C VAL A 369 -13.38 19.33 9.54
N ALA A 370 -14.47 20.05 9.33
CA ALA A 370 -15.03 20.31 8.01
C ALA A 370 -14.48 21.63 7.46
N PHE A 371 -14.05 21.63 6.22
CA PHE A 371 -13.49 22.77 5.49
C PHE A 371 -14.35 23.10 4.28
N ALA A 372 -14.69 24.37 4.12
CA ALA A 372 -15.43 24.85 2.96
C ALA A 372 -14.50 25.05 1.74
N GLY A 373 -14.99 24.67 0.57
CA GLY A 373 -14.28 24.81 -0.70
C GLY A 373 -13.21 23.74 -0.93
N SER A 374 -12.49 23.88 -2.03
CA SER A 374 -11.43 22.94 -2.49
C SER A 374 -10.01 23.43 -2.24
N LYS A 375 -9.84 24.61 -1.64
CA LYS A 375 -8.52 25.20 -1.40
C LYS A 375 -7.74 24.41 -0.37
N PRO A 376 -6.39 24.35 -0.48
CA PRO A 376 -5.54 23.78 0.55
C PRO A 376 -5.80 24.41 1.93
N VAL A 377 -5.70 23.59 2.97
CA VAL A 377 -5.65 24.09 4.35
C VAL A 377 -4.21 24.51 4.62
N GLY A 378 -3.97 25.83 4.64
CA GLY A 378 -2.64 26.36 4.94
C GLY A 378 -2.16 25.96 6.33
N ALA A 379 -0.87 26.11 6.56
CA ALA A 379 -0.31 26.07 7.90
C ALA A 379 -1.00 27.10 8.81
N GLY A 380 -1.05 26.86 10.12
CA GLY A 380 -1.65 27.76 11.08
C GLY A 380 -3.08 27.41 11.50
N LEU A 381 -3.61 26.23 11.11
CA LEU A 381 -4.85 25.71 11.68
C LEU A 381 -4.66 25.53 13.19
N ARG A 382 -5.54 26.15 13.99
CA ARG A 382 -5.54 26.03 15.44
C ARG A 382 -6.52 24.97 15.88
N LEU A 383 -6.04 24.03 16.69
CA LEU A 383 -6.81 22.90 17.21
C LEU A 383 -6.71 22.87 18.72
N THR A 384 -7.83 22.74 19.40
CA THR A 384 -7.86 22.54 20.85
C THR A 384 -8.20 21.09 21.15
N TRP A 385 -7.27 20.37 21.77
CA TRP A 385 -7.42 18.99 22.18
C TRP A 385 -7.52 18.86 23.69
N ARG A 386 -8.30 17.88 24.15
CA ARG A 386 -8.26 17.42 25.52
C ARG A 386 -7.75 16.00 25.55
N THR A 387 -6.66 15.77 26.31
CA THR A 387 -6.11 14.43 26.44
C THR A 387 -7.11 13.47 27.12
N THR A 388 -7.07 12.20 26.69
CA THR A 388 -7.89 11.12 27.24
C THR A 388 -6.99 9.93 27.57
N ASP A 389 -7.51 8.97 28.33
CA ASP A 389 -6.84 7.70 28.49
C ASP A 389 -6.66 7.00 27.14
N SER A 390 -5.58 6.22 27.00
CA SER A 390 -5.42 5.29 25.87
C SER A 390 -6.52 4.23 25.96
N ARG A 391 -7.31 4.11 24.92
CA ARG A 391 -8.27 3.02 24.79
C ARG A 391 -7.62 1.79 24.20
#